data_650e47eec453706598647ca0dc5f3230
#
_entry.id   650e47eec453706598647ca0dc5f3230
#
_cell.length_a   1.000
_cell.length_b   1.000
_cell.length_c   1.000
_cell.angle_alpha   90.00
_cell.angle_beta   90.00
_cell.angle_gamma   90.00
#
_symmetry.space_group_name_H-M   'P 1'
#
loop_
_entity.id
_entity.type
_entity.pdbx_description
1 polymer ?
#
loop_
_entity_poly.entity_id
_entity_poly.type
_entity_poly.pdbx_seq_one_letter_code
_entity_poly.pdbx_strand_id
1 'polypeptide(L)'
;MTNNYREDGFVWFEDQISEMADLLITVQGIRYIYMKKHDRSWIGRVADEGMRFALMNMSEIQLRMIEELIFEDKTVTDIHRELNLTITEIRMELREMRKALLAAM
;
A
#
# COMPACT_ATOMS: atom_id res chain seq x y z
N MET A 1 20.36 13.54 17.62
CA MET A 1 19.87 12.41 18.37
C MET A 1 18.37 12.33 18.36
N THR A 2 17.70 13.44 18.46
CA THR A 2 16.27 13.47 18.32
C THR A 2 15.79 12.90 16.99
N ASN A 3 16.63 12.98 15.98
CA ASN A 3 16.29 12.47 14.66
C ASN A 3 16.13 10.95 14.63
N ASN A 4 16.83 10.24 15.52
CA ASN A 4 16.77 8.78 15.52
C ASN A 4 15.35 8.28 15.75
N TYR A 5 14.62 8.91 16.66
CA TYR A 5 13.24 8.52 16.93
C TYR A 5 12.36 8.73 15.71
N ARG A 6 12.52 9.87 15.03
CA ARG A 6 11.73 10.17 13.85
C ARG A 6 12.09 9.25 12.69
N GLU A 7 13.37 8.98 12.54
CA GLU A 7 13.86 8.11 11.49
C GLU A 7 13.33 6.68 11.67
N ASP A 8 13.30 6.21 12.90
CA ASP A 8 12.76 4.88 13.19
C ASP A 8 11.29 4.78 12.79
N GLY A 9 10.53 5.83 13.05
CA GLY A 9 9.12 5.87 12.64
C GLY A 9 8.95 5.82 11.13
N PHE A 10 9.77 6.57 10.41
CA PHE A 10 9.73 6.56 8.95
C PHE A 10 10.22 5.25 8.38
N VAL A 11 11.26 4.66 8.97
CA VAL A 11 11.76 3.35 8.54
C VAL A 11 10.67 2.30 8.64
N TRP A 12 9.87 2.33 9.70
CA TRP A 12 8.76 1.39 9.83
C TRP A 12 7.80 1.50 8.64
N PHE A 13 7.40 2.72 8.27
CA PHE A 13 6.52 2.93 7.13
C PHE A 13 7.15 2.46 5.83
N GLU A 14 8.40 2.82 5.61
CA GLU A 14 9.12 2.43 4.40
C GLU A 14 9.22 0.92 4.27
N ASP A 15 9.48 0.22 5.37
CA ASP A 15 9.57 -1.23 5.36
C ASP A 15 8.24 -1.87 4.99
N GLN A 16 7.13 -1.38 5.54
CA GLN A 16 5.82 -1.91 5.23
C GLN A 16 5.47 -1.67 3.76
N ILE A 17 5.71 -0.47 3.28
CA ILE A 17 5.42 -0.08 1.91
C ILE A 17 6.27 -0.90 0.94
N SER A 18 7.56 -1.03 1.23
CA SER A 18 8.50 -1.78 0.40
C SER A 18 8.10 -3.25 0.28
N GLU A 19 7.68 -3.85 1.40
CA GLU A 19 7.26 -5.23 1.42
C GLU A 19 6.01 -5.45 0.56
N MET A 20 5.03 -4.56 0.67
CA MET A 20 3.84 -4.63 -0.16
C MET A 20 4.15 -4.37 -1.63
N ALA A 21 5.08 -3.45 -1.90
CA ALA A 21 5.51 -3.18 -3.26
C ALA A 21 6.14 -4.41 -3.90
N ASP A 22 6.97 -5.13 -3.16
CA ASP A 22 7.56 -6.37 -3.65
C ASP A 22 6.48 -7.40 -4.00
N LEU A 23 5.49 -7.53 -3.16
CA LEU A 23 4.40 -8.47 -3.42
C LEU A 23 3.63 -8.11 -4.69
N LEU A 24 3.32 -6.85 -4.89
CA LEU A 24 2.47 -6.43 -6.00
C LEU A 24 3.26 -6.21 -7.29
N ILE A 25 4.42 -5.63 -7.21
CA ILE A 25 5.21 -5.30 -8.40
C ILE A 25 6.08 -6.49 -8.82
N THR A 26 6.89 -7.00 -7.90
CA THR A 26 7.85 -8.05 -8.23
C THR A 26 7.19 -9.41 -8.38
N VAL A 27 6.39 -9.80 -7.41
CA VAL A 27 5.77 -11.14 -7.41
C VAL A 27 4.59 -11.20 -8.37
N GLN A 28 3.67 -10.24 -8.30
CA GLN A 28 2.46 -10.27 -9.11
C GLN A 28 2.60 -9.55 -10.46
N GLY A 29 3.67 -8.80 -10.64
CA GLY A 29 3.94 -8.16 -11.93
C GLY A 29 3.04 -6.97 -12.25
N ILE A 30 2.44 -6.35 -11.25
CA ILE A 30 1.59 -5.17 -11.48
C ILE A 30 2.46 -3.98 -11.85
N ARG A 31 2.07 -3.26 -12.88
CA ARG A 31 2.83 -2.12 -13.39
C ARG A 31 2.02 -0.83 -13.25
N TYR A 32 2.73 0.27 -13.06
CA TYR A 32 2.12 1.58 -12.94
C TYR A 32 1.16 1.89 -14.09
N ILE A 33 1.47 1.42 -15.30
CA ILE A 33 0.63 1.68 -16.46
C ILE A 33 -0.80 1.18 -16.28
N TYR A 34 -0.99 0.13 -15.48
CA TYR A 34 -2.32 -0.41 -15.21
C TYR A 34 -3.14 0.53 -14.33
N MET A 35 -2.49 1.45 -13.64
CA MET A 35 -3.13 2.38 -12.71
C MET A 35 -3.63 3.65 -13.37
N LYS A 36 -3.20 3.92 -14.59
CA LYS A 36 -3.48 5.21 -15.24
C LYS A 36 -4.96 5.49 -15.42
N LYS A 37 -5.77 4.44 -15.48
CA LYS A 37 -7.21 4.60 -15.67
C LYS A 37 -7.96 4.90 -14.39
N HIS A 38 -7.33 4.71 -13.23
CA HIS A 38 -7.94 4.93 -11.92
C HIS A 38 -9.26 4.19 -11.71
N ASP A 39 -9.41 3.04 -12.38
CA ASP A 39 -10.67 2.28 -12.37
C ASP A 39 -10.54 0.92 -11.67
N ARG A 40 -9.44 0.70 -10.98
CA ARG A 40 -9.19 -0.54 -10.24
C ARG A 40 -9.07 -1.79 -11.11
N SER A 41 -8.99 -1.62 -12.44
CA SER A 41 -8.83 -2.77 -13.34
C SER A 41 -7.51 -3.50 -13.10
N TRP A 42 -6.53 -2.83 -12.50
CA TRP A 42 -5.26 -3.46 -12.17
C TRP A 42 -5.41 -4.67 -11.23
N ILE A 43 -6.45 -4.67 -10.41
CA ILE A 43 -6.68 -5.80 -9.48
C ILE A 43 -6.90 -7.09 -10.27
N GLY A 44 -7.59 -7.01 -11.40
CA GLY A 44 -7.81 -8.16 -12.26
C GLY A 44 -6.55 -8.72 -12.90
N ARG A 45 -5.45 -7.98 -12.85
CA ARG A 45 -4.16 -8.43 -13.38
C ARG A 45 -3.30 -9.15 -12.34
N VAL A 46 -3.76 -9.19 -11.11
CA VAL A 46 -3.08 -9.94 -10.06
C VAL A 46 -3.28 -11.43 -10.34
N ALA A 47 -2.18 -12.14 -10.56
CA ALA A 47 -2.25 -13.54 -10.97
C ALA A 47 -2.72 -14.46 -9.84
N ASP A 48 -2.27 -14.19 -8.62
CA ASP A 48 -2.66 -15.00 -7.48
C ASP A 48 -4.10 -14.74 -7.11
N GLU A 49 -4.93 -15.77 -7.15
CA GLU A 49 -6.35 -15.65 -6.88
C GLU A 49 -6.64 -15.19 -5.45
N GLY A 50 -5.91 -15.73 -4.48
CA GLY A 50 -6.08 -15.34 -3.08
C GLY A 50 -5.77 -13.87 -2.85
N MET A 51 -4.68 -13.40 -3.44
CA MET A 51 -4.28 -11.99 -3.31
C MET A 51 -5.28 -11.08 -4.04
N ARG A 52 -5.74 -11.48 -5.21
CA ARG A 52 -6.76 -10.73 -5.93
C ARG A 52 -8.02 -10.59 -5.10
N PHE A 53 -8.45 -11.68 -4.45
CA PHE A 53 -9.60 -11.66 -3.57
C PHE A 53 -9.38 -10.73 -2.37
N ALA A 54 -8.19 -10.77 -1.77
CA ALA A 54 -7.87 -9.89 -0.65
C ALA A 54 -7.96 -8.42 -1.07
N LEU A 55 -7.45 -8.08 -2.24
CA LEU A 55 -7.52 -6.72 -2.76
C LEU A 55 -8.97 -6.29 -3.03
N MET A 56 -9.76 -7.19 -3.58
CA MET A 56 -11.17 -6.88 -3.86
C MET A 56 -11.97 -6.61 -2.59
N ASN A 57 -11.52 -7.11 -1.46
CA ASN A 57 -12.18 -6.90 -0.18
C ASN A 57 -11.63 -5.72 0.61
N MET A 58 -10.64 -5.02 0.09
CA MET A 58 -10.09 -3.85 0.75
C MET A 58 -11.02 -2.64 0.60
N SER A 59 -10.94 -1.72 1.55
CA SER A 59 -11.70 -0.49 1.50
C SER A 59 -11.15 0.45 0.41
N GLU A 60 -11.96 1.43 0.03
CA GLU A 60 -11.53 2.46 -0.91
C GLU A 60 -10.28 3.19 -0.42
N ILE A 61 -10.23 3.50 0.87
CA ILE A 61 -9.06 4.16 1.46
C ILE A 61 -7.82 3.28 1.33
N GLN A 62 -7.95 2.00 1.63
CA GLN A 62 -6.82 1.07 1.53
C GLN A 62 -6.32 0.95 0.09
N LEU A 63 -7.22 0.84 -0.85
CA LEU A 63 -6.84 0.75 -2.27
C LEU A 63 -6.17 2.04 -2.75
N ARG A 64 -6.68 3.20 -2.32
CA ARG A 64 -6.04 4.46 -2.65
C ARG A 64 -4.65 4.55 -2.04
N MET A 65 -4.47 4.08 -0.83
CA MET A 65 -3.16 4.06 -0.21
C MET A 65 -2.17 3.20 -0.99
N ILE A 66 -2.61 2.04 -1.46
CA ILE A 66 -1.77 1.19 -2.31
C ILE A 66 -1.37 1.94 -3.57
N GLU A 67 -2.32 2.51 -4.26
CA GLU A 67 -2.05 3.21 -5.51
C GLU A 67 -1.09 4.37 -5.30
N GLU A 68 -1.32 5.18 -4.29
CA GLU A 68 -0.53 6.38 -4.08
C GLU A 68 0.84 6.09 -3.48
N LEU A 69 0.92 5.21 -2.50
CA LEU A 69 2.19 4.93 -1.83
C LEU A 69 3.10 4.03 -2.65
N ILE A 70 2.55 3.03 -3.32
CA ILE A 70 3.34 2.02 -4.01
C ILE A 70 3.58 2.40 -5.47
N PHE A 71 2.55 2.85 -6.16
CA PHE A 71 2.65 3.08 -7.60
C PHE A 71 2.91 4.54 -7.97
N GLU A 72 2.42 5.48 -7.20
CA GLU A 72 2.62 6.90 -7.47
C GLU A 72 3.77 7.49 -6.65
N ASP A 73 4.39 6.68 -5.83
CA ASP A 73 5.55 7.06 -5.03
C ASP A 73 5.31 8.28 -4.12
N LYS A 74 4.09 8.41 -3.62
CA LYS A 74 3.76 9.46 -2.67
C LYS A 74 4.21 9.08 -1.27
N THR A 75 4.41 10.08 -0.44
CA THR A 75 4.87 9.88 0.93
C THR A 75 3.71 9.70 1.90
N VAL A 76 4.02 9.20 3.09
CA VAL A 76 3.03 9.10 4.17
C VAL A 76 2.46 10.48 4.51
N THR A 77 3.29 11.51 4.44
CA THR A 77 2.85 12.89 4.67
C THR A 77 1.81 13.31 3.63
N ASP A 78 2.01 12.92 2.38
CA ASP A 78 1.04 13.20 1.33
C ASP A 78 -0.29 12.53 1.62
N ILE A 79 -0.25 11.26 2.04
CA ILE A 79 -1.46 10.51 2.38
C ILE A 79 -2.19 11.16 3.55
N HIS A 80 -1.46 11.54 4.59
CA HIS A 80 -2.02 12.23 5.75
C HIS A 80 -2.81 13.46 5.31
N ARG A 81 -2.24 14.23 4.41
CA ARG A 81 -2.85 15.48 3.95
C ARG A 81 -4.02 15.23 3.00
N GLU A 82 -3.84 14.34 2.02
CA GLU A 82 -4.82 14.14 0.97
C GLU A 82 -6.03 13.34 1.42
N LEU A 83 -5.82 12.34 2.25
CA LEU A 83 -6.90 11.47 2.70
C LEU A 83 -7.44 11.85 4.07
N ASN A 84 -6.88 12.90 4.67
CA ASN A 84 -7.30 13.38 5.98
C ASN A 84 -7.24 12.29 7.06
N LEU A 85 -6.17 11.50 7.03
CA LEU A 85 -5.94 10.44 8.01
C LEU A 85 -4.84 10.88 8.97
N THR A 86 -4.98 10.50 10.24
CA THR A 86 -3.89 10.70 11.19
C THR A 86 -2.77 9.71 10.90
N ILE A 87 -1.57 10.00 11.39
CA ILE A 87 -0.45 9.08 11.25
C ILE A 87 -0.75 7.74 11.91
N THR A 88 -1.44 7.77 13.04
CA THR A 88 -1.85 6.54 13.72
C THR A 88 -2.82 5.73 12.85
N GLU A 89 -3.79 6.39 12.21
CA GLU A 89 -4.72 5.71 11.31
C GLU A 89 -4.00 5.11 10.11
N ILE A 90 -3.04 5.84 9.54
CA ILE A 90 -2.25 5.32 8.42
C ILE A 90 -1.47 4.08 8.85
N ARG A 91 -0.88 4.11 10.03
CA ARG A 91 -0.15 2.95 10.55
C ARG A 91 -1.07 1.74 10.72
N MET A 92 -2.27 1.95 11.26
CA MET A 92 -3.24 0.88 11.44
C MET A 92 -3.67 0.29 10.10
N GLU A 93 -3.97 1.14 9.13
CA GLU A 93 -4.39 0.69 7.81
C GLU A 93 -3.27 -0.10 7.12
N LEU A 94 -2.05 0.40 7.15
CA LEU A 94 -0.92 -0.31 6.54
C LEU A 94 -0.71 -1.67 7.17
N ARG A 95 -0.84 -1.77 8.48
CA ARG A 95 -0.71 -3.04 9.18
C ARG A 95 -1.78 -4.04 8.72
N GLU A 96 -3.03 -3.59 8.62
CA GLU A 96 -4.12 -4.46 8.19
C GLU A 96 -3.96 -4.88 6.73
N MET A 97 -3.56 -3.96 5.87
CA MET A 97 -3.35 -4.24 4.45
C MET A 97 -2.25 -5.27 4.25
N ARG A 98 -1.11 -5.05 4.91
CA ARG A 98 0.01 -5.97 4.84
C ARG A 98 -0.38 -7.36 5.33
N LYS A 99 -1.09 -7.42 6.45
CA LYS A 99 -1.54 -8.66 7.04
C LYS A 99 -2.45 -9.42 6.07
N ALA A 100 -3.38 -8.71 5.43
CA ALA A 100 -4.30 -9.31 4.48
C ALA A 100 -3.57 -9.87 3.25
N LEU A 101 -2.60 -9.13 2.72
CA LEU A 101 -1.85 -9.56 1.55
C LEU A 101 -0.96 -10.77 1.86
N LEU A 102 -0.29 -10.76 3.01
CA LEU A 102 0.55 -11.88 3.41
C LEU A 102 -0.27 -13.13 3.69
N ALA A 103 -1.43 -12.98 4.30
CA ALA A 103 -2.30 -14.12 4.60
C ALA A 103 -2.87 -14.76 3.32
N ALA A 104 -2.95 -14.02 2.24
CA ALA A 104 -3.48 -14.49 0.96
C ALA A 104 -2.48 -15.35 0.19
N MET A 105 -1.21 -15.29 0.59
CA MET A 105 -0.18 -16.10 -0.03
C MET A 105 -0.17 -17.50 0.53
#